data_687c78c27003594783d8d8dba55c058c
#
_entry.id   687c78c27003594783d8d8dba55c058c
#
_cell.length_a   1.000
_cell.length_b   1.000
_cell.length_c   1.000
_cell.angle_alpha   90.00
_cell.angle_beta   90.00
_cell.angle_gamma   90.00
#
_symmetry.space_group_name_H-M   'P 1'
#
loop_
_entity.id
_entity.type
_entity.pdbx_description
1 polymer ?
#
loop_
_entity_poly.entity_id
_entity_poly.type
_entity_poly.pdbx_seq_one_letter_code
_entity_poly.pdbx_strand_id
1 'polypeptide(L)'
;MSTMSIDTLIGHVTRICQKNGVAHLLLIGSFATGTARKTSDIDFAVKGCKDILKLEEDLEEIETLRKIDIFDYDSIKNKYLLENIDKCGKQIY
;
A
#
# COMPACT_ATOMS: atom_id res chain seq x y z
N MET A 1 -0.85 23.86 8.12
CA MET A 1 -0.77 22.42 8.24
C MET A 1 -0.08 21.81 7.03
N SER A 2 0.96 21.09 7.26
CA SER A 2 1.73 20.50 6.16
C SER A 2 1.07 19.23 5.65
N THR A 3 1.04 19.08 4.34
CA THR A 3 0.69 17.79 3.73
C THR A 3 1.89 16.87 3.84
N MET A 4 1.62 15.63 4.23
CA MET A 4 2.66 14.61 4.28
C MET A 4 3.13 14.30 2.87
N SER A 5 4.45 14.25 2.65
CA SER A 5 5.00 13.85 1.36
C SER A 5 4.71 12.36 1.10
N ILE A 6 4.73 11.97 -0.18
CA ILE A 6 4.52 10.57 -0.54
C ILE A 6 5.59 9.68 0.08
N ASP A 7 6.84 10.11 0.07
CA ASP A 7 7.93 9.33 0.67
C ASP A 7 7.73 9.13 2.17
N THR A 8 7.30 10.17 2.87
CA THR A 8 7.01 10.10 4.30
C THR A 8 5.83 9.15 4.55
N LEU A 9 4.78 9.25 3.73
CA LEU A 9 3.61 8.37 3.84
C LEU A 9 4.01 6.91 3.63
N ILE A 10 4.78 6.62 2.60
CA ILE A 10 5.29 5.27 2.34
C ILE A 10 6.11 4.77 3.53
N GLY A 11 6.93 5.64 4.12
CA GLY A 11 7.69 5.29 5.31
C GLY A 11 6.82 4.89 6.49
N HIS A 12 5.74 5.61 6.74
CA HIS A 12 4.78 5.27 7.80
C HIS A 12 4.08 3.95 7.52
N VAL A 13 3.62 3.75 6.28
CA VAL A 13 2.98 2.49 5.88
C VAL A 13 3.94 1.32 6.05
N THR A 14 5.18 1.48 5.63
CA THR A 14 6.22 0.45 5.76
C THR A 14 6.41 0.04 7.22
N ARG A 15 6.53 1.02 8.11
CA ARG A 15 6.73 0.76 9.53
C ARG A 15 5.55 -0.01 10.12
N ILE A 16 4.34 0.41 9.79
CA ILE A 16 3.12 -0.24 10.28
C ILE A 16 3.02 -1.67 9.75
N CYS A 17 3.34 -1.88 8.47
CA CYS A 17 3.36 -3.22 7.89
C CYS A 17 4.39 -4.12 8.57
N GLN A 18 5.59 -3.62 8.82
CA GLN A 18 6.62 -4.38 9.51
C GLN A 18 6.18 -4.75 10.93
N LYS A 19 5.54 -3.83 11.63
CA LYS A 19 5.01 -4.05 12.98
C LYS A 19 3.93 -5.14 12.98
N ASN A 20 3.15 -5.24 11.91
CA ASN A 20 2.10 -6.25 11.77
C ASN A 20 2.60 -7.56 11.17
N GLY A 21 3.89 -7.71 10.97
CA GLY A 21 4.47 -8.94 10.47
C GLY A 21 4.22 -9.21 8.99
N VAL A 22 3.92 -8.19 8.21
CA VAL A 22 3.75 -8.32 6.76
C VAL A 22 5.07 -8.69 6.13
N ALA A 23 5.09 -9.76 5.33
CA ALA A 23 6.32 -10.27 4.73
C ALA A 23 6.86 -9.34 3.63
N HIS A 24 5.98 -8.84 2.77
CA HIS A 24 6.36 -7.94 1.67
C HIS A 24 5.31 -6.85 1.47
N LEU A 25 5.79 -5.66 1.11
CA LEU A 25 4.97 -4.51 0.79
C LEU A 25 5.32 -4.01 -0.60
N LEU A 26 4.31 -3.84 -1.45
CA LEU A 26 4.48 -3.33 -2.82
C LEU A 26 3.63 -2.08 -3.00
N LEU A 27 4.19 -1.10 -3.69
CA LEU A 27 3.45 0.06 -4.18
C LEU A 27 2.85 -0.32 -5.53
N ILE A 28 1.55 -0.15 -5.68
CA ILE A 28 0.83 -0.50 -6.91
C ILE A 28 0.02 0.70 -7.41
N GLY A 29 -0.64 0.54 -8.55
CA GLY A 29 -1.50 1.57 -9.11
C GLY A 29 -0.73 2.75 -9.69
N SER A 30 -1.36 3.92 -9.69
CA SER A 30 -0.84 5.11 -10.36
C SER A 30 0.49 5.60 -9.80
N PHE A 31 0.74 5.45 -8.52
CA PHE A 31 2.01 5.83 -7.92
C PHE A 31 3.16 4.91 -8.33
N ALA A 32 2.86 3.65 -8.62
CA ALA A 32 3.88 2.72 -9.12
C ALA A 32 4.24 2.98 -10.58
N THR A 33 3.26 3.40 -11.39
CA THR A 33 3.45 3.63 -12.83
C THR A 33 3.82 5.07 -13.18
N GLY A 34 3.82 5.96 -12.19
CA GLY A 34 4.17 7.37 -12.41
C GLY A 34 3.04 8.20 -13.00
N THR A 35 1.81 7.72 -12.97
CA THR A 35 0.64 8.42 -13.52
C THR A 35 -0.22 9.08 -12.44
N ALA A 36 0.23 9.07 -11.19
CA ALA A 36 -0.52 9.62 -10.07
C ALA A 36 -0.69 11.13 -10.17
N ARG A 37 -1.84 11.61 -9.71
CA ARG A 37 -2.18 13.02 -9.60
C ARG A 37 -2.24 13.41 -8.13
N LYS A 38 -2.37 14.71 -7.86
CA LYS A 38 -2.46 15.23 -6.48
C LYS A 38 -3.62 14.60 -5.69
N THR A 39 -4.70 14.23 -6.36
CA THR A 39 -5.89 13.66 -5.73
C THR A 39 -5.96 12.14 -5.85
N SER A 40 -4.94 11.50 -6.41
CA SER A 40 -4.94 10.04 -6.57
C SER A 40 -4.84 9.35 -5.22
N ASP A 41 -5.59 8.25 -5.07
CA ASP A 41 -5.43 7.36 -3.93
C ASP A 41 -4.08 6.65 -4.05
N ILE A 42 -3.50 6.28 -2.93
CA ILE A 42 -2.27 5.49 -2.93
C ILE A 42 -2.62 4.04 -2.62
N ASP A 43 -2.19 3.14 -3.49
CA ASP A 43 -2.53 1.72 -3.40
C ASP A 43 -1.30 0.89 -3.06
N PHE A 44 -1.49 -0.04 -2.15
CA PHE A 44 -0.44 -1.00 -1.76
C PHE A 44 -0.96 -2.42 -1.86
N ALA A 45 -0.06 -3.34 -2.15
CA ALA A 45 -0.33 -4.77 -2.01
C ALA A 45 0.59 -5.33 -0.92
N VAL A 46 0.05 -6.21 -0.10
CA VAL A 46 0.80 -6.85 0.98
C VAL A 46 0.80 -8.35 0.78
N LYS A 47 1.95 -8.98 1.05
CA LYS A 47 2.12 -10.44 1.02
C LYS A 47 2.45 -10.93 2.42
N GLY A 48 1.89 -12.06 2.80
CA GLY A 48 2.14 -12.65 4.11
C GLY A 48 1.54 -11.86 5.25
N CYS A 49 0.40 -11.21 5.02
CA CYS A 49 -0.32 -10.49 6.07
C CYS A 49 -1.28 -11.44 6.78
N LYS A 50 -1.10 -11.59 8.10
CA LYS A 50 -1.91 -12.53 8.89
C LYS A 50 -3.27 -11.96 9.26
N ASP A 51 -3.35 -10.66 9.49
CA ASP A 51 -4.58 -9.99 9.93
C ASP A 51 -4.73 -8.66 9.19
N ILE A 52 -5.41 -8.72 8.07
CA ILE A 52 -5.60 -7.54 7.21
C ILE A 52 -6.46 -6.47 7.88
N LEU A 53 -7.41 -6.86 8.70
CA LEU A 53 -8.29 -5.90 9.39
C LEU A 53 -7.51 -5.10 10.41
N LYS A 54 -6.62 -5.74 11.16
CA LYS A 54 -5.78 -5.03 12.11
C LYS A 54 -4.81 -4.10 11.40
N LEU A 55 -4.24 -4.54 10.28
CA LEU A 55 -3.37 -3.69 9.47
C LEU A 55 -4.11 -2.45 9.00
N GLU A 56 -5.33 -2.61 8.49
CA GLU A 56 -6.14 -1.48 8.04
C GLU A 56 -6.47 -0.52 9.18
N GLU A 57 -6.79 -1.04 10.37
CA GLU A 57 -7.03 -0.21 11.56
C GLU A 57 -5.79 0.62 11.91
N ASP A 58 -4.62 -0.02 11.92
CA ASP A 58 -3.38 0.67 12.26
C ASP A 58 -3.04 1.74 11.22
N LEU A 59 -3.32 1.49 9.96
CA LEU A 59 -3.09 2.46 8.88
C LEU A 59 -4.00 3.68 8.99
N GLU A 60 -5.20 3.53 9.55
CA GLU A 60 -6.11 4.65 9.76
C GLU A 60 -5.55 5.69 10.75
N GLU A 61 -4.58 5.31 11.56
CA GLU A 61 -3.92 6.24 12.50
C GLU A 61 -2.98 7.22 11.79
N ILE A 62 -2.65 6.98 10.53
CA ILE A 62 -1.81 7.89 9.76
C ILE A 62 -2.62 9.14 9.44
N GLU A 63 -2.12 10.29 9.87
CA GLU A 63 -2.76 11.58 9.60
C GLU A 63 -2.49 12.02 8.18
N THR A 64 -3.37 11.66 7.26
CA THR A 64 -3.29 12.06 5.86
C THR A 64 -4.69 12.23 5.29
N LEU A 65 -4.85 13.19 4.39
CA LEU A 65 -6.09 13.37 3.64
C LEU A 65 -6.16 12.43 2.43
N ARG A 66 -5.04 11.79 2.11
CA ARG A 66 -4.98 10.87 0.97
C ARG A 66 -5.53 9.51 1.38
N LYS A 67 -6.41 8.96 0.55
CA LYS A 67 -6.94 7.62 0.79
C LYS A 67 -5.87 6.58 0.53
N ILE A 68 -5.71 5.65 1.47
CA ILE A 68 -4.79 4.52 1.37
C ILE A 68 -5.61 3.26 1.17
N ASP A 69 -5.37 2.56 0.06
CA ASP A 69 -6.01 1.28 -0.23
C ASP A 69 -5.00 0.16 -0.08
N ILE A 70 -5.40 -0.90 0.62
CA ILE A 70 -4.56 -2.07 0.85
C ILE A 70 -5.21 -3.29 0.20
N PHE A 71 -4.43 -4.00 -0.59
CA PHE A 71 -4.84 -5.24 -1.23
C PHE A 71 -4.04 -6.39 -0.65
N ASP A 72 -4.73 -7.41 -0.17
CA ASP A 72 -4.08 -8.64 0.30
C ASP A 72 -3.78 -9.52 -0.90
N TYR A 73 -2.52 -9.50 -1.34
CA TYR A 73 -2.07 -10.24 -2.52
C TYR A 73 -2.45 -11.72 -2.45
N ASP A 74 -2.32 -12.32 -1.27
CA ASP A 74 -2.57 -13.75 -1.09
C ASP A 74 -4.05 -14.12 -1.20
N SER A 75 -4.95 -13.14 -1.11
CA SER A 75 -6.40 -13.33 -1.22
C SER A 75 -6.96 -12.92 -2.58
N ILE A 76 -6.15 -12.33 -3.44
CA ILE A 76 -6.61 -11.89 -4.76
C ILE A 76 -6.83 -13.09 -5.67
N LYS A 77 -8.03 -13.18 -6.26
CA LYS A 77 -8.38 -14.25 -7.19
C LYS A 77 -8.36 -13.80 -8.65
N ASN A 78 -8.42 -12.50 -8.88
CA ASN A 78 -8.42 -11.93 -10.23
C ASN A 78 -7.02 -12.02 -10.84
N LYS A 79 -6.87 -12.84 -11.87
CA LYS A 79 -5.58 -13.06 -12.54
C LYS A 79 -5.01 -11.81 -13.17
N TYR A 80 -5.87 -10.95 -13.71
CA TYR A 80 -5.42 -9.70 -14.35
C TYR A 80 -4.83 -8.74 -13.33
N LEU A 81 -5.44 -8.65 -12.16
CA LEU A 81 -4.92 -7.83 -11.08
C LEU A 81 -3.58 -8.35 -10.59
N LEU A 82 -3.45 -9.67 -10.41
CA LEU A 82 -2.19 -10.30 -10.00
C LEU A 82 -1.08 -10.03 -11.02
N GLU A 83 -1.37 -10.19 -12.31
CA GLU A 83 -0.41 -9.90 -13.37
C GLU A 83 0.01 -8.43 -13.36
N ASN A 84 -0.94 -7.53 -13.16
CA ASN A 84 -0.65 -6.09 -13.09
C ASN A 84 0.27 -5.78 -11.92
N ILE A 85 0.00 -6.34 -10.75
CA ILE A 85 0.83 -6.17 -9.56
C ILE A 85 2.25 -6.71 -9.84
N ASP A 86 2.35 -7.89 -10.44
CA ASP A 86 3.64 -8.52 -10.72
C ASP A 86 4.48 -7.72 -11.74
N LYS A 87 3.82 -7.11 -12.73
CA LYS A 87 4.51 -6.35 -13.77
C LYS A 87 4.82 -4.92 -13.37
N CYS A 88 3.87 -4.25 -12.74
CA CYS A 88 3.91 -2.82 -12.50
C CYS A 88 4.16 -2.44 -11.05
N GLY A 89 3.96 -3.35 -10.12
CA GLY A 89 4.17 -3.08 -8.70
C GLY A 89 5.65 -2.87 -8.38
N LYS A 90 5.91 -1.95 -7.45
CA LYS A 90 7.26 -1.70 -6.96
C LYS A 90 7.38 -2.24 -5.56
N GLN A 91 8.25 -3.20 -5.37
CA GLN A 91 8.49 -3.78 -4.05
C GLN A 91 9.22 -2.77 -3.16
N ILE A 92 8.61 -2.45 -2.01
CA ILE A 92 9.19 -1.55 -1.04
C ILE A 92 10.12 -2.33 -0.11
N TYR A 93 9.66 -3.49 0.31
CA TYR A 93 10.52 -4.41 1.06
C TYR A 93 10.06 -5.86 0.94
#